data_d5a33521fd6cc8d4d5e288fc7fcb7946
#
_entry.id   d5a33521fd6cc8d4d5e288fc7fcb7946
#
_cell.length_a   1.000
_cell.length_b   1.000
_cell.length_c   1.000
_cell.angle_alpha   90.00
_cell.angle_beta   90.00
_cell.angle_gamma   90.00
#
_symmetry.space_group_name_H-M   'P 1'
#
loop_
_entity.id
_entity.type
_entity.pdbx_description
1 polymer ?
#
loop_
_entity_poly.entity_id
_entity_poly.type
_entity_poly.pdbx_seq_one_letter_code
_entity_poly.pdbx_strand_id
1 'polypeptide(L)'
;GRVITIFEYNMGLLVDQTSINQYDNKGEKHGKWITFFSNFQIKKEENYNHGVLNGISKIYTKNGGIKKLENFKDGKESDKKINLSVSLSVEEMDNNQKREGIIFKNQKQGLFKVYDSTNRVILYEFYNNDYLVYTGMYDSLNLKKGEWVYYDDKNNIAKKGSFFSNKKDKEWTFFYKNGQIQQQGSYNKGKPVGEWNWWYENKQLWRNEFYDNGNINGLATEYDSLGNLITKGEYLYGLKEGIWFYEINDYKEQGSYISDMKSGTWEMTYLSSNKKMFVGEFLNDIPIGEHIYYHPNGAIKEIGKYENGEKQGEWKKFDDNGNVLVTYLFKRGVEIKRDGFKVK
;
A
#
# COMPACT_ATOMS: atom_id res chain seq x y z
N GLY A 1 -19.30 8.16 -13.15
CA GLY A 1 -18.08 8.94 -13.25
C GLY A 1 -17.21 8.46 -14.40
N ARG A 2 -16.34 9.31 -14.92
CA ARG A 2 -15.37 8.98 -15.99
C ARG A 2 -14.02 8.71 -15.34
N VAL A 3 -13.38 7.57 -15.67
CA VAL A 3 -11.99 7.31 -15.30
C VAL A 3 -11.09 8.19 -16.20
N ILE A 4 -10.27 9.04 -15.60
CA ILE A 4 -9.37 9.98 -16.31
C ILE A 4 -7.89 9.66 -16.07
N THR A 5 -7.59 8.82 -15.11
CA THR A 5 -6.23 8.40 -14.78
C THR A 5 -6.23 6.95 -14.32
N ILE A 6 -5.26 6.21 -14.77
CA ILE A 6 -4.91 4.89 -14.25
C ILE A 6 -3.65 5.06 -13.42
N PHE A 7 -3.72 4.65 -12.17
CA PHE A 7 -2.57 4.59 -11.28
C PHE A 7 -2.14 3.13 -11.14
N GLU A 8 -0.87 2.88 -11.33
CA GLU A 8 -0.27 1.60 -11.02
C GLU A 8 0.54 1.71 -9.74
N TYR A 9 0.19 0.86 -8.77
CA TYR A 9 0.86 0.81 -7.48
C TYR A 9 1.63 -0.50 -7.34
N ASN A 10 2.86 -0.40 -6.89
CA ASN A 10 3.63 -1.53 -6.39
C ASN A 10 3.88 -1.30 -4.90
N MET A 11 3.33 -2.20 -4.06
CA MET A 11 3.49 -2.17 -2.60
C MET A 11 3.03 -0.88 -1.92
N GLY A 12 1.93 -0.30 -2.41
CA GLY A 12 1.42 0.98 -1.91
C GLY A 12 2.17 2.21 -2.43
N LEU A 13 3.28 2.01 -3.16
CA LEU A 13 3.98 3.07 -3.86
C LEU A 13 3.45 3.22 -5.28
N LEU A 14 3.17 4.45 -5.68
CA LEU A 14 2.79 4.77 -7.05
C LEU A 14 4.00 4.56 -7.97
N VAL A 15 3.89 3.62 -8.92
CA VAL A 15 4.98 3.29 -9.88
C VAL A 15 4.71 3.83 -11.27
N ASP A 16 3.43 4.01 -11.65
CA ASP A 16 3.04 4.63 -12.91
C ASP A 16 1.71 5.36 -12.81
N GLN A 17 1.58 6.40 -13.62
CA GLN A 17 0.37 7.20 -13.75
C GLN A 17 0.12 7.48 -15.23
N THR A 18 -0.92 6.86 -15.79
CA THR A 18 -1.32 7.07 -17.18
C THR A 18 -2.59 7.91 -17.25
N SER A 19 -2.52 9.08 -17.90
CA SER A 19 -3.70 9.88 -18.20
C SER A 19 -4.45 9.31 -19.39
N ILE A 20 -5.75 9.10 -19.23
CA ILE A 20 -6.66 8.60 -20.26
C ILE A 20 -7.92 9.45 -20.32
N ASN A 21 -8.69 9.29 -21.37
CA ASN A 21 -10.00 9.94 -21.53
C ASN A 21 -9.93 11.47 -21.37
N GLN A 22 -8.87 12.09 -21.88
CA GLN A 22 -8.64 13.53 -21.82
C GLN A 22 -9.35 14.28 -22.95
N TYR A 23 -9.67 15.53 -22.69
CA TYR A 23 -10.10 16.48 -23.72
C TYR A 23 -8.98 17.50 -23.96
N ASP A 24 -8.89 17.99 -25.19
CA ASP A 24 -8.02 19.11 -25.53
C ASP A 24 -8.61 20.47 -25.10
N ASN A 25 -7.90 21.54 -25.44
CA ASN A 25 -8.30 22.92 -25.10
C ASN A 25 -9.62 23.37 -25.75
N LYS A 26 -10.11 22.65 -26.76
CA LYS A 26 -11.38 22.90 -27.43
C LYS A 26 -12.52 22.05 -26.92
N GLY A 27 -12.25 21.19 -25.91
CA GLY A 27 -13.22 20.25 -25.37
C GLY A 27 -13.43 19.01 -26.26
N GLU A 28 -12.50 18.72 -27.15
CA GLU A 28 -12.55 17.57 -28.04
C GLU A 28 -11.73 16.41 -27.46
N LYS A 29 -12.16 15.16 -27.69
CA LYS A 29 -11.42 13.98 -27.26
C LYS A 29 -10.01 13.99 -27.82
N HIS A 30 -9.00 13.77 -26.99
CA HIS A 30 -7.61 13.71 -27.40
C HIS A 30 -6.83 12.60 -26.70
N GLY A 31 -5.89 11.95 -27.43
CA GLY A 31 -5.07 10.89 -26.90
C GLY A 31 -5.83 9.56 -26.69
N LYS A 32 -5.38 8.79 -25.74
CA LYS A 32 -5.88 7.43 -25.43
C LYS A 32 -7.21 7.49 -24.66
N TRP A 33 -8.23 6.81 -25.21
CA TRP A 33 -9.55 6.68 -24.61
C TRP A 33 -9.83 5.24 -24.28
N ILE A 34 -10.24 4.98 -23.04
CA ILE A 34 -10.54 3.63 -22.55
C ILE A 34 -11.94 3.62 -21.95
N THR A 35 -12.74 2.65 -22.35
CA THR A 35 -14.01 2.33 -21.71
C THR A 35 -13.88 0.99 -20.99
N PHE A 36 -14.65 0.83 -19.92
CA PHE A 36 -14.58 -0.34 -19.06
C PHE A 36 -15.91 -1.08 -19.03
N PHE A 37 -15.86 -2.39 -18.78
CA PHE A 37 -16.99 -3.16 -18.32
C PHE A 37 -17.34 -2.80 -16.87
N SER A 38 -18.50 -3.26 -16.38
CA SER A 38 -18.93 -3.05 -15.00
C SER A 38 -18.00 -3.67 -13.93
N ASN A 39 -17.18 -4.64 -14.33
CA ASN A 39 -16.14 -5.26 -13.49
C ASN A 39 -14.77 -4.57 -13.59
N PHE A 40 -14.72 -3.35 -14.14
CA PHE A 40 -13.52 -2.54 -14.37
C PHE A 40 -12.50 -3.13 -15.35
N GLN A 41 -12.80 -4.22 -16.03
CA GLN A 41 -11.97 -4.68 -17.15
C GLN A 41 -12.14 -3.79 -18.37
N ILE A 42 -11.07 -3.61 -19.15
CA ILE A 42 -11.10 -2.79 -20.36
C ILE A 42 -12.08 -3.40 -21.35
N LYS A 43 -13.02 -2.58 -21.82
CA LYS A 43 -14.00 -2.93 -22.85
C LYS A 43 -13.54 -2.50 -24.24
N LYS A 44 -12.97 -1.30 -24.34
CA LYS A 44 -12.52 -0.72 -25.60
C LYS A 44 -11.38 0.26 -25.36
N GLU A 45 -10.37 0.23 -26.21
CA GLU A 45 -9.30 1.24 -26.32
C GLU A 45 -9.40 1.92 -27.68
N GLU A 46 -9.31 3.24 -27.69
CA GLU A 46 -9.38 4.09 -28.87
C GLU A 46 -8.34 5.20 -28.75
N ASN A 47 -7.89 5.72 -29.90
CA ASN A 47 -7.06 6.93 -29.94
C ASN A 47 -7.77 8.02 -30.69
N TYR A 48 -7.81 9.21 -30.15
CA TYR A 48 -8.42 10.37 -30.74
C TYR A 48 -7.37 11.46 -30.98
N ASN A 49 -7.51 12.14 -32.11
CA ASN A 49 -6.77 13.34 -32.44
C ASN A 49 -7.76 14.48 -32.67
N HIS A 50 -7.88 15.42 -31.71
CA HIS A 50 -8.81 16.55 -31.76
C HIS A 50 -10.24 16.14 -32.19
N GLY A 51 -10.87 15.30 -31.37
CA GLY A 51 -12.24 14.80 -31.59
C GLY A 51 -12.39 13.69 -32.63
N VAL A 52 -11.37 13.49 -33.45
CA VAL A 52 -11.41 12.55 -34.59
C VAL A 52 -10.74 11.22 -34.20
N LEU A 53 -11.46 10.11 -34.39
CA LEU A 53 -10.90 8.78 -34.13
C LEU A 53 -9.80 8.47 -35.12
N ASN A 54 -8.60 8.14 -34.63
CA ASN A 54 -7.42 7.93 -35.46
C ASN A 54 -6.56 6.81 -34.87
N GLY A 55 -6.17 5.84 -35.69
CA GLY A 55 -5.38 4.69 -35.28
C GLY A 55 -6.23 3.48 -34.96
N ILE A 56 -5.65 2.54 -34.18
CA ILE A 56 -6.26 1.24 -33.90
C ILE A 56 -7.24 1.33 -32.72
N SER A 57 -8.47 0.92 -32.96
CA SER A 57 -9.49 0.64 -31.93
C SER A 57 -9.42 -0.84 -31.56
N LYS A 58 -9.27 -1.15 -30.28
CA LYS A 58 -9.27 -2.51 -29.75
C LYS A 58 -10.54 -2.73 -28.93
N ILE A 59 -11.31 -3.74 -29.29
CA ILE A 59 -12.51 -4.15 -28.56
C ILE A 59 -12.19 -5.46 -27.84
N TYR A 60 -12.47 -5.52 -26.56
CA TYR A 60 -12.17 -6.66 -25.71
C TYR A 60 -13.41 -7.43 -25.31
N THR A 61 -13.25 -8.70 -25.01
CA THR A 61 -14.23 -9.53 -24.30
C THR A 61 -14.21 -9.20 -22.80
N LYS A 62 -15.23 -9.62 -22.06
CA LYS A 62 -15.26 -9.48 -20.58
C LYS A 62 -14.12 -10.19 -19.87
N ASN A 63 -13.41 -11.09 -20.55
CA ASN A 63 -12.26 -11.85 -20.01
C ASN A 63 -10.91 -11.25 -20.43
N GLY A 64 -10.90 -10.05 -21.04
CA GLY A 64 -9.67 -9.36 -21.45
C GLY A 64 -9.10 -9.80 -22.81
N GLY A 65 -9.68 -10.82 -23.46
CA GLY A 65 -9.28 -11.20 -24.82
C GLY A 65 -9.71 -10.17 -25.88
N ILE A 66 -8.92 -9.98 -26.94
CA ILE A 66 -9.28 -9.10 -28.04
C ILE A 66 -10.41 -9.74 -28.82
N LYS A 67 -11.55 -9.04 -28.91
CA LYS A 67 -12.72 -9.46 -29.69
C LYS A 67 -12.67 -8.95 -31.13
N LYS A 68 -12.22 -7.71 -31.32
CA LYS A 68 -12.15 -7.06 -32.62
C LYS A 68 -11.09 -5.96 -32.64
N LEU A 69 -10.44 -5.81 -33.76
CA LEU A 69 -9.55 -4.71 -34.08
C LEU A 69 -10.10 -3.95 -35.28
N GLU A 70 -10.15 -2.62 -35.18
CA GLU A 70 -10.57 -1.72 -36.22
C GLU A 70 -9.52 -0.66 -36.42
N ASN A 71 -9.28 -0.22 -37.65
CA ASN A 71 -8.37 0.88 -37.90
C ASN A 71 -9.12 2.08 -38.45
N PHE A 72 -8.81 3.22 -37.90
CA PHE A 72 -9.40 4.48 -38.30
C PHE A 72 -8.33 5.46 -38.78
N LYS A 73 -8.63 6.14 -39.86
CA LYS A 73 -7.87 7.28 -40.33
C LYS A 73 -8.86 8.43 -40.53
N ASP A 74 -8.62 9.55 -39.86
CA ASP A 74 -9.44 10.75 -39.94
C ASP A 74 -10.94 10.47 -39.75
N GLY A 75 -11.27 9.65 -38.76
CA GLY A 75 -12.64 9.30 -38.36
C GLY A 75 -13.31 8.24 -39.21
N LYS A 76 -12.72 7.82 -40.30
CA LYS A 76 -13.29 6.79 -41.20
C LYS A 76 -12.59 5.46 -40.99
N GLU A 77 -13.37 4.38 -40.97
CA GLU A 77 -12.79 3.04 -40.96
C GLU A 77 -12.00 2.87 -42.26
N SER A 78 -10.73 2.54 -42.12
CA SER A 78 -9.84 2.39 -43.26
C SER A 78 -10.07 1.04 -43.90
N ASP A 79 -10.53 1.04 -45.17
CA ASP A 79 -10.65 -0.14 -46.05
C ASP A 79 -9.29 -0.78 -46.38
N LYS A 80 -8.17 -0.09 -46.11
CA LYS A 80 -6.90 -0.79 -46.08
C LYS A 80 -7.03 -1.82 -45.00
N LYS A 81 -7.26 -3.09 -45.43
CA LYS A 81 -6.90 -4.24 -44.57
C LYS A 81 -5.53 -3.88 -43.99
N ILE A 82 -5.54 -3.36 -42.75
CA ILE A 82 -4.32 -3.36 -42.04
C ILE A 82 -3.96 -4.84 -42.12
N ASN A 83 -2.79 -5.12 -42.67
CA ASN A 83 -2.16 -6.39 -42.48
C ASN A 83 -1.73 -6.42 -41.00
N LEU A 84 -2.73 -6.26 -40.12
CA LEU A 84 -2.67 -6.63 -38.76
C LEU A 84 -2.52 -8.13 -38.86
N SER A 85 -1.28 -8.59 -38.71
CA SER A 85 -0.97 -9.99 -38.55
C SER A 85 -1.61 -10.48 -37.25
N VAL A 86 -2.96 -10.51 -37.22
CA VAL A 86 -3.75 -11.12 -36.17
C VAL A 86 -4.02 -12.53 -36.64
N SER A 87 -3.44 -13.48 -35.98
CA SER A 87 -3.68 -14.90 -36.23
C SER A 87 -4.10 -15.60 -34.94
N LEU A 88 -4.96 -16.58 -35.07
CA LEU A 88 -5.16 -17.54 -34.01
C LEU A 88 -3.93 -18.43 -33.94
N SER A 89 -3.33 -18.50 -32.78
CA SER A 89 -2.26 -19.44 -32.46
C SER A 89 -2.85 -20.64 -31.74
N VAL A 90 -2.50 -21.83 -32.21
CA VAL A 90 -2.73 -23.09 -31.52
C VAL A 90 -1.37 -23.75 -31.33
N GLU A 91 -0.96 -23.91 -30.10
CA GLU A 91 0.34 -24.49 -29.72
C GLU A 91 0.07 -25.81 -28.99
N GLU A 92 0.62 -26.90 -29.50
CA GLU A 92 0.64 -28.17 -28.75
C GLU A 92 1.70 -28.06 -27.65
N MET A 93 1.32 -28.52 -26.46
CA MET A 93 2.13 -28.51 -25.27
C MET A 93 2.39 -29.94 -24.80
N ASP A 94 3.29 -30.12 -23.85
CA ASP A 94 3.55 -31.40 -23.21
C ASP A 94 2.25 -31.96 -22.56
N ASN A 95 2.19 -33.27 -22.35
CA ASN A 95 1.07 -33.99 -21.74
C ASN A 95 -0.28 -33.88 -22.50
N ASN A 96 -0.23 -33.81 -23.83
CA ASN A 96 -1.42 -33.67 -24.67
C ASN A 96 -2.31 -32.46 -24.32
N GLN A 97 -1.69 -31.39 -23.88
CA GLN A 97 -2.32 -30.12 -23.66
C GLN A 97 -2.17 -29.24 -24.91
N LYS A 98 -3.08 -28.30 -25.11
CA LYS A 98 -2.96 -27.29 -26.15
C LYS A 98 -3.22 -25.90 -25.60
N ARG A 99 -2.53 -24.90 -26.16
CA ARG A 99 -2.72 -23.49 -25.85
C ARG A 99 -3.31 -22.78 -27.06
N GLU A 100 -4.37 -22.00 -26.85
CA GLU A 100 -5.01 -21.18 -27.89
C GLU A 100 -5.07 -19.72 -27.48
N GLY A 101 -4.74 -18.83 -28.41
CA GLY A 101 -4.84 -17.40 -28.18
C GLY A 101 -4.53 -16.58 -29.43
N ILE A 102 -4.43 -15.29 -29.28
CA ILE A 102 -4.23 -14.35 -30.39
C ILE A 102 -2.76 -13.91 -30.45
N ILE A 103 -2.16 -14.07 -31.63
CA ILE A 103 -0.90 -13.46 -32.01
C ILE A 103 -1.22 -12.15 -32.74
N PHE A 104 -0.63 -11.06 -32.29
CA PHE A 104 -0.68 -9.75 -32.92
C PHE A 104 0.71 -9.25 -33.22
N LYS A 105 1.01 -8.93 -34.48
CA LYS A 105 2.36 -8.55 -34.94
C LYS A 105 3.44 -9.55 -34.49
N ASN A 106 3.17 -10.84 -34.63
CA ASN A 106 4.02 -11.95 -34.22
C ASN A 106 4.30 -12.05 -32.70
N GLN A 107 3.47 -11.39 -31.86
CA GLN A 107 3.59 -11.43 -30.40
C GLN A 107 2.29 -11.94 -29.78
N LYS A 108 2.39 -12.72 -28.70
CA LYS A 108 1.23 -13.12 -27.89
C LYS A 108 0.59 -11.90 -27.25
N GLN A 109 -0.72 -11.77 -27.44
CA GLN A 109 -1.47 -10.61 -26.95
C GLN A 109 -2.84 -11.00 -26.40
N GLY A 110 -3.11 -10.62 -25.15
CA GLY A 110 -4.38 -10.87 -24.49
C GLY A 110 -4.48 -12.28 -23.90
N LEU A 111 -5.70 -12.78 -23.79
CA LEU A 111 -6.01 -14.02 -23.07
C LEU A 111 -5.79 -15.25 -23.93
N PHE A 112 -4.96 -16.16 -23.44
CA PHE A 112 -4.77 -17.51 -23.96
C PHE A 112 -5.50 -18.50 -23.06
N LYS A 113 -6.01 -19.57 -23.65
CA LYS A 113 -6.63 -20.70 -22.96
C LYS A 113 -5.75 -21.92 -23.11
N VAL A 114 -5.50 -22.59 -22.00
CA VAL A 114 -4.84 -23.90 -21.99
C VAL A 114 -5.89 -24.97 -21.75
N TYR A 115 -5.87 -25.98 -22.59
CA TYR A 115 -6.81 -27.10 -22.57
C TYR A 115 -6.10 -28.40 -22.21
N ASP A 116 -6.79 -29.28 -21.50
CA ASP A 116 -6.36 -30.66 -21.29
C ASP A 116 -6.66 -31.55 -22.52
N SER A 117 -6.24 -32.82 -22.44
CA SER A 117 -6.47 -33.83 -23.47
C SER A 117 -7.95 -34.11 -23.75
N THR A 118 -8.85 -33.68 -22.85
CA THR A 118 -10.31 -33.82 -23.02
C THR A 118 -10.98 -32.54 -23.52
N ASN A 119 -10.18 -31.58 -23.98
CA ASN A 119 -10.61 -30.27 -24.47
C ASN A 119 -11.29 -29.37 -23.43
N ARG A 120 -11.03 -29.57 -22.16
CA ARG A 120 -11.50 -28.68 -21.06
C ARG A 120 -10.44 -27.62 -20.77
N VAL A 121 -10.87 -26.38 -20.57
CA VAL A 121 -9.96 -25.31 -20.15
C VAL A 121 -9.50 -25.57 -18.72
N ILE A 122 -8.18 -25.67 -18.55
CA ILE A 122 -7.53 -25.90 -17.26
C ILE A 122 -6.73 -24.71 -16.75
N LEU A 123 -6.42 -23.73 -17.63
CA LEU A 123 -5.69 -22.53 -17.26
C LEU A 123 -6.00 -21.40 -18.25
N TYR A 124 -5.99 -20.19 -17.76
CA TYR A 124 -5.92 -18.98 -18.55
C TYR A 124 -4.59 -18.30 -18.32
N GLU A 125 -3.96 -17.85 -19.40
CA GLU A 125 -2.74 -17.07 -19.41
C GLU A 125 -3.01 -15.74 -20.09
N PHE A 126 -2.53 -14.65 -19.53
CA PHE A 126 -2.66 -13.33 -20.16
C PHE A 126 -1.29 -12.81 -20.55
N TYR A 127 -1.16 -12.48 -21.83
CA TYR A 127 0.07 -11.95 -22.39
C TYR A 127 -0.08 -10.49 -22.82
N ASN A 128 0.99 -9.73 -22.64
CA ASN A 128 1.16 -8.40 -23.18
C ASN A 128 2.49 -8.33 -23.94
N ASN A 129 2.42 -8.34 -25.30
CA ASN A 129 3.59 -8.36 -26.17
C ASN A 129 4.60 -9.47 -25.78
N ASP A 130 4.16 -10.73 -25.76
CA ASP A 130 4.85 -11.95 -25.33
C ASP A 130 5.19 -12.05 -23.83
N TYR A 131 5.09 -10.97 -23.06
CA TYR A 131 5.28 -11.06 -21.62
C TYR A 131 4.07 -11.69 -20.97
N LEU A 132 4.27 -12.76 -20.21
CA LEU A 132 3.24 -13.38 -19.39
C LEU A 132 2.96 -12.50 -18.18
N VAL A 133 1.74 -11.98 -18.07
CA VAL A 133 1.35 -11.06 -17.00
C VAL A 133 0.73 -11.80 -15.83
N TYR A 134 -0.14 -12.77 -16.12
CA TYR A 134 -0.73 -13.63 -15.10
C TYR A 134 -1.23 -14.95 -15.65
N THR A 135 -1.37 -15.92 -14.73
CA THR A 135 -2.09 -17.17 -14.96
C THR A 135 -3.16 -17.35 -13.88
N GLY A 136 -4.22 -18.08 -14.20
CA GLY A 136 -5.28 -18.40 -13.26
C GLY A 136 -6.52 -18.99 -13.91
N MET A 137 -7.56 -19.19 -13.13
CA MET A 137 -8.82 -19.75 -13.58
C MET A 137 -10.00 -18.80 -13.37
N TYR A 138 -10.96 -18.88 -14.29
CA TYR A 138 -12.26 -18.23 -14.16
C TYR A 138 -13.35 -19.30 -13.97
N ASP A 139 -14.40 -18.96 -13.25
CA ASP A 139 -15.61 -19.79 -13.17
C ASP A 139 -16.56 -19.52 -14.36
N SER A 140 -17.72 -20.17 -14.36
CA SER A 140 -18.74 -20.02 -15.41
C SER A 140 -19.33 -18.60 -15.51
N LEU A 141 -19.19 -17.79 -14.47
CA LEU A 141 -19.61 -16.39 -14.43
C LEU A 141 -18.48 -15.42 -14.79
N ASN A 142 -17.31 -15.93 -15.22
CA ASN A 142 -16.08 -15.17 -15.49
C ASN A 142 -15.51 -14.45 -14.26
N LEU A 143 -15.70 -15.02 -13.08
CA LEU A 143 -15.09 -14.55 -11.85
C LEU A 143 -13.81 -15.35 -11.58
N LYS A 144 -12.77 -14.67 -11.08
CA LYS A 144 -11.52 -15.32 -10.69
C LYS A 144 -11.77 -16.34 -9.58
N LYS A 145 -11.22 -17.55 -9.75
CA LYS A 145 -11.28 -18.65 -8.78
C LYS A 145 -9.96 -19.40 -8.69
N GLY A 146 -9.71 -20.05 -7.56
CA GLY A 146 -8.53 -20.88 -7.34
C GLY A 146 -7.24 -20.10 -7.39
N GLU A 147 -6.13 -20.77 -7.68
CA GLU A 147 -4.80 -20.17 -7.67
C GLU A 147 -4.57 -19.21 -8.84
N TRP A 148 -3.89 -18.13 -8.55
CA TRP A 148 -3.47 -17.09 -9.49
C TRP A 148 -2.02 -16.74 -9.24
N VAL A 149 -1.27 -16.64 -10.33
CA VAL A 149 0.13 -16.22 -10.32
C VAL A 149 0.27 -15.00 -11.23
N TYR A 150 0.95 -13.97 -10.74
CA TYR A 150 1.27 -12.76 -11.48
C TYR A 150 2.78 -12.67 -11.65
N TYR A 151 3.20 -12.20 -12.80
CA TYR A 151 4.60 -12.12 -13.20
C TYR A 151 5.04 -10.67 -13.40
N ASP A 152 6.33 -10.41 -13.21
CA ASP A 152 6.98 -9.14 -13.53
C ASP A 152 7.41 -9.11 -15.01
N ASP A 153 8.04 -8.02 -15.43
CA ASP A 153 8.55 -7.79 -16.77
C ASP A 153 9.71 -8.72 -17.18
N LYS A 154 10.25 -9.50 -16.25
CA LYS A 154 11.30 -10.52 -16.47
C LYS A 154 10.78 -11.96 -16.33
N ASN A 155 9.47 -12.15 -16.28
CA ASN A 155 8.81 -13.43 -16.02
C ASN A 155 9.12 -14.05 -14.63
N ASN A 156 9.58 -13.28 -13.65
CA ASN A 156 9.65 -13.76 -12.28
C ASN A 156 8.26 -13.65 -11.64
N ILE A 157 7.97 -14.51 -10.67
CA ILE A 157 6.72 -14.42 -9.91
C ILE A 157 6.76 -13.16 -9.05
N ALA A 158 5.85 -12.22 -9.30
CA ALA A 158 5.69 -11.01 -8.51
C ALA A 158 4.76 -11.21 -7.31
N LYS A 159 3.69 -11.99 -7.49
CA LYS A 159 2.74 -12.37 -6.43
C LYS A 159 1.94 -13.59 -6.82
N LYS A 160 1.50 -14.35 -5.82
CA LYS A 160 0.60 -15.50 -6.02
C LYS A 160 -0.37 -15.62 -4.85
N GLY A 161 -1.51 -16.27 -5.11
CA GLY A 161 -2.53 -16.56 -4.11
C GLY A 161 -3.81 -17.02 -4.74
N SER A 162 -4.83 -17.22 -3.94
CA SER A 162 -6.13 -17.72 -4.41
C SER A 162 -7.17 -16.62 -4.49
N PHE A 163 -8.12 -16.81 -5.40
CA PHE A 163 -9.36 -16.03 -5.46
C PHE A 163 -10.58 -16.91 -5.25
N PHE A 164 -11.59 -16.33 -4.63
CA PHE A 164 -12.95 -16.81 -4.60
C PHE A 164 -13.89 -15.70 -5.05
N SER A 165 -14.56 -15.91 -6.18
CA SER A 165 -15.50 -14.92 -6.77
C SER A 165 -14.90 -13.50 -6.88
N ASN A 166 -13.73 -13.36 -7.52
CA ASN A 166 -12.95 -12.12 -7.68
C ASN A 166 -12.37 -11.52 -6.40
N LYS A 167 -12.60 -12.10 -5.23
CA LYS A 167 -12.04 -11.64 -3.96
C LYS A 167 -10.83 -12.48 -3.60
N LYS A 168 -9.75 -11.85 -3.16
CA LYS A 168 -8.61 -12.60 -2.60
C LYS A 168 -9.09 -13.50 -1.47
N ASP A 169 -8.58 -14.73 -1.44
CA ASP A 169 -8.96 -15.77 -0.48
C ASP A 169 -7.76 -16.64 -0.17
N LYS A 170 -7.68 -17.18 1.05
CA LYS A 170 -6.54 -17.96 1.53
C LYS A 170 -5.22 -17.17 1.50
N GLU A 171 -4.10 -17.90 1.52
CA GLU A 171 -2.77 -17.32 1.56
C GLU A 171 -2.41 -16.58 0.27
N TRP A 172 -1.77 -15.43 0.43
CA TRP A 172 -1.15 -14.63 -0.61
C TRP A 172 0.29 -14.35 -0.26
N THR A 173 1.18 -14.56 -1.25
CA THR A 173 2.60 -14.24 -1.17
C THR A 173 2.96 -13.22 -2.23
N PHE A 174 3.72 -12.21 -1.85
CA PHE A 174 4.27 -11.18 -2.70
C PHE A 174 5.79 -11.29 -2.68
N PHE A 175 6.44 -11.01 -3.79
CA PHE A 175 7.87 -11.20 -3.94
C PHE A 175 8.57 -9.92 -4.37
N TYR A 176 9.80 -9.76 -3.93
CA TYR A 176 10.74 -8.80 -4.49
C TYR A 176 11.22 -9.25 -5.89
N LYS A 177 11.79 -8.32 -6.66
CA LYS A 177 12.35 -8.63 -7.98
C LYS A 177 13.48 -9.67 -7.95
N ASN A 178 14.14 -9.85 -6.81
CA ASN A 178 15.14 -10.89 -6.60
C ASN A 178 14.56 -12.27 -6.24
N GLY A 179 13.22 -12.40 -6.24
CA GLY A 179 12.49 -13.64 -5.94
C GLY A 179 12.30 -13.94 -4.45
N GLN A 180 12.79 -13.10 -3.56
CA GLN A 180 12.58 -13.28 -2.13
C GLN A 180 11.19 -12.83 -1.71
N ILE A 181 10.65 -13.48 -0.68
CA ILE A 181 9.35 -13.09 -0.12
C ILE A 181 9.47 -11.70 0.48
N GLN A 182 8.52 -10.85 0.12
CA GLN A 182 8.38 -9.51 0.61
C GLN A 182 7.25 -9.36 1.61
N GLN A 183 6.13 -10.04 1.34
CA GLN A 183 4.95 -9.99 2.17
C GLN A 183 4.18 -11.31 2.05
N GLN A 184 3.64 -11.80 3.16
CA GLN A 184 2.79 -12.99 3.19
C GLN A 184 1.71 -12.86 4.25
N GLY A 185 0.51 -13.34 3.93
CA GLY A 185 -0.62 -13.38 4.85
C GLY A 185 -1.86 -13.93 4.17
N SER A 186 -2.92 -14.06 4.93
CA SER A 186 -4.15 -14.69 4.47
C SER A 186 -5.30 -13.69 4.29
N TYR A 187 -6.15 -13.98 3.32
CA TYR A 187 -7.41 -13.29 3.09
C TYR A 187 -8.60 -14.23 3.30
N ASN A 188 -9.69 -13.68 3.79
CA ASN A 188 -11.00 -14.30 3.75
C ASN A 188 -11.96 -13.38 2.99
N LYS A 189 -12.40 -13.80 1.80
CA LYS A 189 -13.32 -13.04 0.92
C LYS A 189 -12.88 -11.58 0.69
N GLY A 190 -11.60 -11.35 0.52
CA GLY A 190 -11.01 -10.05 0.21
C GLY A 190 -10.56 -9.23 1.42
N LYS A 191 -10.82 -9.69 2.65
CA LYS A 191 -10.38 -9.05 3.88
C LYS A 191 -9.17 -9.77 4.45
N PRO A 192 -8.09 -9.08 4.85
CA PRO A 192 -6.98 -9.71 5.53
C PRO A 192 -7.41 -10.32 6.86
N VAL A 193 -6.86 -11.50 7.16
CA VAL A 193 -7.10 -12.26 8.40
C VAL A 193 -5.83 -12.97 8.85
N GLY A 194 -5.74 -13.23 10.16
CA GLY A 194 -4.61 -13.94 10.75
C GLY A 194 -3.32 -13.13 10.70
N GLU A 195 -2.23 -13.86 10.78
CA GLU A 195 -0.88 -13.28 10.81
C GLU A 195 -0.44 -12.81 9.43
N TRP A 196 0.12 -11.60 9.40
CA TRP A 196 0.74 -10.99 8.24
C TRP A 196 2.18 -10.64 8.56
N ASN A 197 3.08 -11.01 7.64
CA ASN A 197 4.51 -10.79 7.74
C ASN A 197 5.04 -10.02 6.54
N TRP A 198 5.96 -9.10 6.79
CA TRP A 198 6.71 -8.36 5.78
C TRP A 198 8.20 -8.54 6.05
N TRP A 199 8.99 -8.65 5.02
CA TRP A 199 10.44 -8.82 5.11
C TRP A 199 11.15 -7.77 4.28
N TYR A 200 12.36 -7.43 4.70
CA TYR A 200 13.31 -6.71 3.88
C TYR A 200 13.90 -7.61 2.79
N GLU A 201 14.55 -7.00 1.76
CA GLU A 201 15.25 -7.77 0.71
C GLU A 201 16.38 -8.67 1.23
N ASN A 202 16.94 -8.38 2.39
CA ASN A 202 17.94 -9.22 3.08
C ASN A 202 17.32 -10.39 3.88
N LYS A 203 16.00 -10.62 3.78
CA LYS A 203 15.18 -11.63 4.48
C LYS A 203 14.94 -11.35 5.96
N GLN A 204 15.46 -10.24 6.50
CA GLN A 204 15.16 -9.86 7.86
C GLN A 204 13.66 -9.51 7.96
N LEU A 205 13.00 -9.98 9.03
CA LEU A 205 11.62 -9.60 9.31
C LEU A 205 11.58 -8.08 9.49
N TRP A 206 10.70 -7.42 8.74
CA TRP A 206 10.46 -5.99 8.87
C TRP A 206 9.28 -5.73 9.79
N ARG A 207 8.14 -6.41 9.55
CA ARG A 207 6.91 -6.17 10.28
C ARG A 207 6.13 -7.47 10.46
N ASN A 208 5.49 -7.61 11.62
CA ASN A 208 4.50 -8.65 11.90
C ASN A 208 3.25 -7.98 12.47
N GLU A 209 2.10 -8.33 11.95
CA GLU A 209 0.80 -7.81 12.37
C GLU A 209 -0.23 -8.93 12.35
N PHE A 210 -1.25 -8.82 13.19
CA PHE A 210 -2.38 -9.74 13.19
C PHE A 210 -3.66 -9.02 12.77
N TYR A 211 -4.45 -9.65 11.91
CA TYR A 211 -5.69 -9.10 11.37
C TYR A 211 -6.90 -9.94 11.73
N ASP A 212 -7.98 -9.29 12.12
CA ASP A 212 -9.31 -9.88 12.24
C ASP A 212 -10.29 -9.13 11.34
N ASN A 213 -10.91 -9.90 10.42
CA ASN A 213 -11.95 -9.42 9.50
C ASN A 213 -11.62 -8.10 8.79
N GLY A 214 -10.37 -7.88 8.48
CA GLY A 214 -9.87 -6.72 7.73
C GLY A 214 -9.25 -5.61 8.58
N ASN A 215 -9.41 -5.64 9.89
CA ASN A 215 -8.82 -4.68 10.82
C ASN A 215 -7.60 -5.31 11.49
N ILE A 216 -6.57 -4.51 11.71
CA ILE A 216 -5.46 -4.92 12.57
C ILE A 216 -6.01 -5.15 13.98
N ASN A 217 -5.65 -6.28 14.62
CA ASN A 217 -6.17 -6.65 15.93
C ASN A 217 -5.23 -7.63 16.63
N GLY A 218 -4.59 -7.21 17.71
CA GLY A 218 -3.56 -7.96 18.43
C GLY A 218 -2.20 -7.33 18.32
N LEU A 219 -1.16 -8.12 18.63
CA LEU A 219 0.23 -7.66 18.66
C LEU A 219 0.72 -7.23 17.28
N ALA A 220 1.40 -6.07 17.25
CA ALA A 220 2.14 -5.57 16.11
C ALA A 220 3.60 -5.31 16.52
N THR A 221 4.52 -5.73 15.66
CA THR A 221 5.96 -5.50 15.85
C THR A 221 6.60 -5.01 14.55
N GLU A 222 7.58 -4.11 14.67
CA GLU A 222 8.37 -3.64 13.57
C GLU A 222 9.86 -3.66 13.94
N TYR A 223 10.70 -4.05 12.99
CA TYR A 223 12.14 -4.22 13.16
C TYR A 223 12.88 -3.41 12.09
N ASP A 224 14.10 -3.00 12.38
CA ASP A 224 15.00 -2.44 11.38
C ASP A 224 15.60 -3.55 10.48
N SER A 225 16.36 -3.15 9.48
CA SER A 225 17.01 -4.10 8.55
C SER A 225 18.12 -4.95 9.16
N LEU A 226 18.54 -4.66 10.39
CA LEU A 226 19.49 -5.43 11.18
C LEU A 226 18.79 -6.41 12.15
N GLY A 227 17.46 -6.30 12.29
CA GLY A 227 16.64 -7.14 13.17
C GLY A 227 16.44 -6.57 14.57
N ASN A 228 16.80 -5.31 14.82
CA ASN A 228 16.50 -4.65 16.08
C ASN A 228 15.02 -4.24 16.12
N LEU A 229 14.39 -4.47 17.26
CA LEU A 229 12.99 -4.08 17.48
C LEU A 229 12.89 -2.55 17.56
N ILE A 230 12.09 -1.94 16.67
CA ILE A 230 11.86 -0.49 16.64
C ILE A 230 10.45 -0.08 17.06
N THR A 231 9.46 -0.98 16.91
CA THR A 231 8.09 -0.70 17.36
C THR A 231 7.43 -1.98 17.87
N LYS A 232 6.69 -1.86 18.99
CA LYS A 232 5.87 -2.94 19.53
C LYS A 232 4.66 -2.37 20.25
N GLY A 233 3.49 -2.95 20.01
CA GLY A 233 2.26 -2.59 20.72
C GLY A 233 1.11 -3.48 20.27
N GLU A 234 -0.05 -3.25 20.85
CA GLU A 234 -1.26 -3.99 20.51
C GLU A 234 -2.31 -3.09 19.87
N TYR A 235 -3.04 -3.66 18.94
CA TYR A 235 -4.24 -3.05 18.37
C TYR A 235 -5.48 -3.79 18.84
N LEU A 236 -6.54 -3.04 19.11
CA LEU A 236 -7.88 -3.54 19.34
C LEU A 236 -8.82 -2.91 18.30
N TYR A 237 -9.32 -3.72 17.37
CA TYR A 237 -10.19 -3.27 16.24
C TYR A 237 -9.62 -2.10 15.43
N GLY A 238 -8.32 -2.08 15.23
CA GLY A 238 -7.64 -1.06 14.43
C GLY A 238 -7.14 0.15 15.21
N LEU A 239 -7.44 0.25 16.50
CA LEU A 239 -6.99 1.33 17.39
C LEU A 239 -5.85 0.82 18.29
N LYS A 240 -4.85 1.64 18.54
CA LYS A 240 -3.79 1.33 19.51
C LYS A 240 -4.37 1.20 20.90
N GLU A 241 -3.95 0.14 21.60
CA GLU A 241 -4.37 -0.17 22.96
C GLU A 241 -3.20 -0.67 23.80
N GLY A 242 -3.22 -0.43 25.12
CA GLY A 242 -2.18 -0.87 26.03
C GLY A 242 -0.82 -0.22 25.81
N ILE A 243 0.24 -0.91 26.23
CA ILE A 243 1.60 -0.38 26.21
C ILE A 243 2.21 -0.44 24.81
N TRP A 244 2.72 0.70 24.36
CA TRP A 244 3.46 0.85 23.12
C TRP A 244 4.90 1.25 23.39
N PHE A 245 5.79 0.68 22.61
CA PHE A 245 7.22 0.95 22.58
C PHE A 245 7.62 1.42 21.19
N TYR A 246 8.47 2.45 21.14
CA TYR A 246 9.08 2.95 19.92
C TYR A 246 10.58 3.21 20.17
N GLU A 247 11.41 2.85 19.18
CA GLU A 247 12.78 3.30 19.09
C GLU A 247 12.90 4.25 17.89
N ILE A 248 13.17 5.53 18.16
CA ILE A 248 13.12 6.60 17.18
C ILE A 248 14.44 7.33 17.19
N ASN A 249 15.23 7.19 16.11
CA ASN A 249 16.54 7.83 15.96
C ASN A 249 17.47 7.57 17.15
N ASP A 250 17.53 8.50 18.14
CA ASP A 250 18.46 8.51 19.26
C ASP A 250 17.79 8.31 20.63
N TYR A 251 16.49 8.00 20.66
CA TYR A 251 15.75 7.76 21.90
C TYR A 251 14.73 6.62 21.77
N LYS A 252 14.37 6.06 22.93
CA LYS A 252 13.22 5.16 23.11
C LYS A 252 12.05 5.93 23.69
N GLU A 253 10.85 5.64 23.22
CA GLU A 253 9.60 6.17 23.78
C GLU A 253 8.71 5.00 24.19
N GLN A 254 8.10 5.10 25.37
CA GLN A 254 7.17 4.08 25.88
C GLN A 254 6.03 4.75 26.65
N GLY A 255 4.82 4.23 26.48
CA GLY A 255 3.64 4.66 27.21
C GLY A 255 2.42 3.89 26.79
N SER A 256 1.27 4.20 27.36
CA SER A 256 0.01 3.51 27.06
C SER A 256 -0.86 4.33 26.13
N TYR A 257 -1.56 3.62 25.26
CA TYR A 257 -2.71 4.14 24.50
C TYR A 257 -4.00 3.54 25.01
N ILE A 258 -5.06 4.33 24.95
CA ILE A 258 -6.46 3.90 25.06
C ILE A 258 -7.16 4.45 23.84
N SER A 259 -7.60 3.55 22.94
CA SER A 259 -8.30 3.92 21.69
C SER A 259 -7.53 4.96 20.85
N ASP A 260 -6.25 4.71 20.54
CA ASP A 260 -5.30 5.57 19.83
C ASP A 260 -4.83 6.84 20.56
N MET A 261 -5.36 7.14 21.75
CA MET A 261 -4.99 8.34 22.50
C MET A 261 -3.99 8.00 23.62
N LYS A 262 -2.91 8.78 23.74
CA LYS A 262 -1.94 8.66 24.83
C LYS A 262 -2.65 8.80 26.17
N SER A 263 -2.38 7.86 27.09
CA SER A 263 -2.99 7.84 28.43
C SER A 263 -1.99 7.30 29.45
N GLY A 264 -2.02 7.85 30.68
CA GLY A 264 -1.07 7.49 31.73
C GLY A 264 0.31 8.08 31.51
N THR A 265 1.32 7.48 32.13
CA THR A 265 2.71 7.94 32.06
C THR A 265 3.38 7.57 30.76
N TRP A 266 4.03 8.54 30.15
CA TRP A 266 4.90 8.39 28.98
C TRP A 266 6.34 8.72 29.36
N GLU A 267 7.25 7.87 28.92
CA GLU A 267 8.68 8.02 29.17
C GLU A 267 9.46 8.01 27.86
N MET A 268 10.49 8.88 27.78
CA MET A 268 11.52 8.83 26.75
C MET A 268 12.88 8.62 27.37
N THR A 269 13.75 7.86 26.71
CA THR A 269 15.09 7.52 27.20
C THR A 269 16.09 7.69 26.07
N TYR A 270 17.19 8.41 26.31
CA TYR A 270 18.30 8.52 25.35
C TYR A 270 18.95 7.15 25.11
N LEU A 271 19.13 6.76 23.85
CA LEU A 271 19.79 5.50 23.48
C LEU A 271 21.28 5.51 23.89
N SER A 272 21.94 6.64 23.68
CA SER A 272 23.38 6.79 23.91
C SER A 272 23.80 6.64 25.38
N SER A 273 22.95 7.10 26.31
CA SER A 273 23.26 7.12 27.74
C SER A 273 22.37 6.23 28.60
N ASN A 274 21.29 5.69 28.01
CA ASN A 274 20.23 4.98 28.71
C ASN A 274 19.61 5.76 29.89
N LYS A 275 19.72 7.11 29.85
CA LYS A 275 19.15 8.02 30.85
C LYS A 275 17.83 8.57 30.38
N LYS A 276 16.94 8.90 31.32
CA LYS A 276 15.66 9.53 30.99
C LYS A 276 15.87 10.82 30.22
N MET A 277 15.04 11.04 29.21
CA MET A 277 14.94 12.26 28.42
C MET A 277 13.70 13.05 28.80
N PHE A 278 12.61 12.32 29.08
CA PHE A 278 11.29 12.88 29.39
C PHE A 278 10.48 11.90 30.24
N VAL A 279 9.66 12.43 31.14
CA VAL A 279 8.58 11.74 31.85
C VAL A 279 7.41 12.70 31.98
N GLY A 280 6.22 12.27 31.64
CA GLY A 280 5.02 13.09 31.77
C GLY A 280 3.75 12.25 31.70
N GLU A 281 2.67 12.80 32.17
CA GLU A 281 1.36 12.14 32.18
C GLU A 281 0.43 12.72 31.11
N PHE A 282 -0.37 11.85 30.52
CA PHE A 282 -1.36 12.20 29.52
C PHE A 282 -2.72 11.59 29.85
N LEU A 283 -3.78 12.28 29.49
CA LEU A 283 -5.15 11.79 29.46
C LEU A 283 -5.77 12.16 28.12
N ASN A 284 -6.03 11.14 27.27
CA ASN A 284 -6.57 11.32 25.92
C ASN A 284 -5.77 12.34 25.09
N ASP A 285 -4.45 12.13 24.98
CA ASP A 285 -3.47 13.00 24.32
C ASP A 285 -3.23 14.36 25.01
N ILE A 286 -4.02 14.70 26.02
CA ILE A 286 -3.91 15.97 26.74
C ILE A 286 -2.87 15.81 27.86
N PRO A 287 -1.80 16.63 27.90
CA PRO A 287 -0.83 16.59 28.98
C PRO A 287 -1.48 17.03 30.30
N ILE A 288 -1.23 16.25 31.35
CA ILE A 288 -1.70 16.50 32.73
C ILE A 288 -0.58 16.22 33.73
N GLY A 289 -0.74 16.67 34.97
CA GLY A 289 0.22 16.35 36.02
C GLY A 289 1.60 16.97 35.82
N GLU A 290 2.60 16.36 36.40
CA GLU A 290 3.97 16.82 36.33
C GLU A 290 4.69 16.30 35.07
N HIS A 291 5.37 17.20 34.34
CA HIS A 291 6.22 16.89 33.21
C HIS A 291 7.66 17.27 33.52
N ILE A 292 8.57 16.30 33.33
CA ILE A 292 9.99 16.46 33.60
C ILE A 292 10.78 16.14 32.33
N TYR A 293 11.60 17.07 31.92
CA TYR A 293 12.57 16.93 30.86
C TYR A 293 13.96 16.84 31.42
N TYR A 294 14.84 16.07 30.84
CA TYR A 294 16.21 15.83 31.32
C TYR A 294 17.25 16.19 30.28
N HIS A 295 18.41 16.59 30.70
CA HIS A 295 19.64 16.69 29.92
C HIS A 295 20.20 15.28 29.63
N PRO A 296 21.07 15.10 28.62
CA PRO A 296 21.71 13.80 28.35
C PRO A 296 22.55 13.24 29.49
N ASN A 297 23.07 14.10 30.38
CA ASN A 297 23.78 13.71 31.60
C ASN A 297 22.84 13.21 32.72
N GLY A 298 21.49 13.31 32.52
CA GLY A 298 20.45 12.89 33.46
C GLY A 298 20.03 13.95 34.47
N ALA A 299 20.63 15.17 34.46
CA ALA A 299 20.14 16.29 35.24
C ALA A 299 18.81 16.81 34.71
N ILE A 300 17.95 17.33 35.58
CA ILE A 300 16.68 17.94 35.17
C ILE A 300 16.98 19.16 34.32
N LYS A 301 16.34 19.24 33.14
CA LYS A 301 16.39 20.36 32.20
C LYS A 301 15.23 21.32 32.38
N GLU A 302 14.01 20.77 32.50
CA GLU A 302 12.78 21.55 32.70
C GLU A 302 11.80 20.72 33.52
N ILE A 303 11.07 21.35 34.44
CA ILE A 303 10.03 20.71 35.25
C ILE A 303 8.87 21.67 35.46
N GLY A 304 7.64 21.16 35.41
CA GLY A 304 6.43 21.92 35.73
C GLY A 304 5.18 21.07 35.58
N LYS A 305 4.06 21.67 35.86
CA LYS A 305 2.76 21.00 35.82
C LYS A 305 1.89 21.46 34.65
N TYR A 306 1.15 20.51 34.10
CA TYR A 306 0.03 20.75 33.21
C TYR A 306 -1.29 20.52 33.94
N GLU A 307 -2.29 21.35 33.65
CA GLU A 307 -3.67 21.19 34.05
C GLU A 307 -4.55 21.43 32.84
N ASN A 308 -5.35 20.41 32.45
CA ASN A 308 -6.19 20.44 31.26
C ASN A 308 -5.45 20.83 29.96
N GLY A 309 -4.21 20.37 29.78
CA GLY A 309 -3.39 20.66 28.60
C GLY A 309 -2.63 21.99 28.64
N GLU A 310 -2.82 22.80 29.66
CA GLU A 310 -2.20 24.12 29.80
C GLU A 310 -1.14 24.12 30.91
N LYS A 311 -0.02 24.84 30.68
CA LYS A 311 0.98 25.04 31.73
C LYS A 311 0.38 25.79 32.92
N GLN A 312 0.62 25.29 34.12
CA GLN A 312 0.08 25.84 35.36
C GLN A 312 1.16 25.90 36.46
N GLY A 313 1.13 26.96 37.28
CA GLY A 313 2.05 27.12 38.38
C GLY A 313 3.49 27.41 37.96
N GLU A 314 4.43 27.04 38.80
CA GLU A 314 5.85 27.24 38.54
C GLU A 314 6.39 26.25 37.53
N TRP A 315 7.18 26.79 36.59
CA TRP A 315 7.99 26.04 35.63
C TRP A 315 9.41 26.48 35.78
N LYS A 316 10.34 25.53 35.96
CA LYS A 316 11.76 25.83 36.17
C LYS A 316 12.60 25.20 35.06
N LYS A 317 13.54 25.96 34.53
CA LYS A 317 14.59 25.45 33.63
C LYS A 317 15.93 25.49 34.37
N PHE A 318 16.73 24.46 34.09
CA PHE A 318 18.04 24.26 34.72
C PHE A 318 19.13 24.09 33.66
N ASP A 319 20.36 24.44 34.03
CA ASP A 319 21.54 24.04 33.27
C ASP A 319 21.88 22.56 33.51
N ASP A 320 22.88 22.06 32.81
CA ASP A 320 23.35 20.67 32.93
C ASP A 320 24.03 20.33 34.26
N ASN A 321 24.35 21.35 35.10
CA ASN A 321 24.86 21.21 36.46
C ASN A 321 23.76 21.25 37.52
N GLY A 322 22.50 21.50 37.11
CA GLY A 322 21.35 21.58 38.01
C GLY A 322 21.09 22.95 38.59
N ASN A 323 21.78 24.01 38.13
CA ASN A 323 21.49 25.38 38.57
C ASN A 323 20.25 25.90 37.85
N VAL A 324 19.40 26.65 38.58
CA VAL A 324 18.20 27.26 37.99
C VAL A 324 18.63 28.37 37.02
N LEU A 325 18.25 28.24 35.78
CA LEU A 325 18.45 29.26 34.75
C LEU A 325 17.32 30.28 34.73
N VAL A 326 16.06 29.81 34.89
CA VAL A 326 14.89 30.68 34.86
C VAL A 326 13.68 29.99 35.52
N THR A 327 12.90 30.80 36.22
CA THR A 327 11.61 30.37 36.81
C THR A 327 10.47 31.15 36.16
N TYR A 328 9.50 30.43 35.62
CA TYR A 328 8.28 30.98 35.07
C TYR A 328 7.10 30.71 36.01
N LEU A 329 6.14 31.61 36.02
CA LEU A 329 4.85 31.37 36.65
C LEU A 329 3.76 31.43 35.56
N PHE A 330 3.07 30.31 35.32
CA PHE A 330 1.98 30.20 34.39
C PHE A 330 0.62 30.17 35.08
N LYS A 331 -0.37 30.74 34.43
CA LYS A 331 -1.79 30.61 34.77
C LYS A 331 -2.60 30.37 33.51
N ARG A 332 -3.21 29.20 33.38
CA ARG A 332 -3.96 28.79 32.20
C ARG A 332 -3.17 28.99 30.91
N GLY A 333 -1.97 28.41 30.85
CA GLY A 333 -1.08 28.48 29.70
C GLY A 333 -0.37 29.81 29.46
N VAL A 334 -0.78 30.89 30.16
CA VAL A 334 -0.21 32.21 29.98
C VAL A 334 0.89 32.46 31.01
N GLU A 335 2.09 32.88 30.54
CA GLU A 335 3.18 33.31 31.41
C GLU A 335 2.82 34.64 32.09
N ILE A 336 2.72 34.66 33.41
CA ILE A 336 2.37 35.86 34.19
C ILE A 336 3.58 36.46 34.95
N LYS A 337 4.62 35.64 35.22
CA LYS A 337 5.87 36.10 35.81
C LYS A 337 7.07 35.32 35.25
N ARG A 338 8.24 35.99 35.23
CA ARG A 338 9.54 35.41 34.96
C ARG A 338 10.51 35.89 36.01
N ASP A 339 11.22 34.99 36.70
CA ASP A 339 12.15 35.27 37.81
C ASP A 339 11.54 36.23 38.85
N GLY A 340 10.23 36.06 39.14
CA GLY A 340 9.49 36.89 40.10
C GLY A 340 8.91 38.18 39.51
N PHE A 341 9.35 38.62 38.33
CA PHE A 341 8.87 39.87 37.70
C PHE A 341 7.65 39.62 36.81
N LYS A 342 6.70 40.53 36.80
CA LYS A 342 5.52 40.46 35.90
C LYS A 342 5.96 40.59 34.45
N VAL A 343 5.44 39.72 33.60
CA VAL A 343 5.57 39.86 32.15
C VAL A 343 4.43 40.78 31.68
N LYS A 344 4.79 41.78 30.86
CA LYS A 344 3.83 42.75 30.32
C LYS A 344 3.01 42.15 29.18
#